data_39b75afa0bc0f830b94781ffe0ca195b
#
_entry.id   39b75afa0bc0f830b94781ffe0ca195b
#
_cell.length_a   1.000
_cell.length_b   1.000
_cell.length_c   1.000
_cell.angle_alpha   90.00
_cell.angle_beta   90.00
_cell.angle_gamma   90.00
#
_symmetry.space_group_name_H-M   'P 1'
#
loop_
_entity.id
_entity.type
_entity.pdbx_description
1 polymer ?
#
loop_
_entity_poly.entity_id
_entity_poly.type
_entity_poly.pdbx_seq_one_letter_code
_entity_poly.pdbx_strand_id
1 'polypeptide(L)'
;MFENIRLAFQGIWSHKMRSFLTMLGIIIGIASIIAIVSTIKGTSEQIKEDLIGSGNNTVQVMLYDGDSTYDMDYGSYGSSAKPPVISDSQKTAIGDLDHVISSTFYYSSQSASVYYKNTSFQGGTVYGIDSNYLKTRGYLVQSGRGFVQKDYDSYRKVALVDSNAAQNIFVSESPVGKTIEVGSEPYIIVGVVTQSEDSMPKINTISEYEEYSQTIMGSVMIPDTTWPVAFKFDQPQNVTVRADSTDNMSSVGKAAEDILNTGIQNEKNKSNFKYKAEDIMEKVKNLQKLSESTNQQLIWIASISLLVGGIGVMNIMLVSVTERTSEIGLKKAIGARKKVILGQFLTEASVLTSIGGIIGVVLGIILSKMVSQVSGAPTAISVPAIIGSVVFSMLIGLIFGLLPSVKAANLNPIDALRSE
;
A
#
# COMPACT_ATOMS: atom_id res chain seq x y z
N MET A 1 -16.90 3.12 -44.51
CA MET A 1 -16.42 3.42 -43.13
C MET A 1 -15.10 4.19 -43.17
N PHE A 2 -14.07 3.73 -43.85
CA PHE A 2 -12.79 4.45 -44.00
C PHE A 2 -12.90 5.86 -44.55
N GLU A 3 -13.81 6.08 -45.51
CA GLU A 3 -14.05 7.38 -46.14
C GLU A 3 -14.61 8.41 -45.11
N ASN A 4 -15.51 7.96 -44.24
CA ASN A 4 -16.05 8.82 -43.15
C ASN A 4 -14.98 9.22 -42.14
N ILE A 5 -14.04 8.32 -41.83
CA ILE A 5 -12.90 8.61 -40.95
C ILE A 5 -11.98 9.65 -41.60
N ARG A 6 -11.69 9.52 -42.92
CA ARG A 6 -10.88 10.51 -43.65
C ARG A 6 -11.55 11.89 -43.69
N LEU A 7 -12.87 11.93 -43.92
CA LEU A 7 -13.65 13.16 -43.90
C LEU A 7 -13.68 13.80 -42.48
N ALA A 8 -13.77 12.98 -41.44
CA ALA A 8 -13.67 13.46 -40.06
C ALA A 8 -12.31 14.14 -39.75
N PHE A 9 -11.21 13.53 -40.19
CA PHE A 9 -9.88 14.15 -40.07
C PHE A 9 -9.75 15.46 -40.86
N GLN A 10 -10.29 15.55 -42.07
CA GLN A 10 -10.30 16.78 -42.86
C GLN A 10 -11.11 17.87 -42.15
N GLY A 11 -12.28 17.54 -41.59
CA GLY A 11 -13.13 18.48 -40.83
C GLY A 11 -12.42 19.00 -39.58
N ILE A 12 -11.75 18.15 -38.84
CA ILE A 12 -10.96 18.53 -37.63
C ILE A 12 -9.83 19.50 -38.02
N TRP A 13 -9.14 19.25 -39.11
CA TRP A 13 -8.00 20.07 -39.57
C TRP A 13 -8.41 21.42 -40.17
N SER A 14 -9.60 21.51 -40.75
CA SER A 14 -10.15 22.76 -41.35
C SER A 14 -10.54 23.77 -40.25
N HIS A 15 -10.95 23.32 -39.06
CA HIS A 15 -11.40 24.17 -37.93
C HIS A 15 -10.61 23.89 -36.66
N LYS A 16 -9.27 24.00 -36.74
CA LYS A 16 -8.32 23.59 -35.67
C LYS A 16 -8.65 24.12 -34.28
N MET A 17 -8.94 25.42 -34.16
CA MET A 17 -9.22 26.04 -32.85
C MET A 17 -10.52 25.53 -32.22
N ARG A 18 -11.57 25.30 -33.04
CA ARG A 18 -12.85 24.77 -32.57
C ARG A 18 -12.67 23.30 -32.10
N SER A 19 -12.01 22.49 -32.94
CA SER A 19 -11.75 21.10 -32.61
C SER A 19 -10.86 20.96 -31.37
N PHE A 20 -9.85 21.80 -31.20
CA PHE A 20 -8.98 21.82 -30.02
C PHE A 20 -9.78 22.19 -28.75
N LEU A 21 -10.59 23.24 -28.80
CA LEU A 21 -11.39 23.68 -27.65
C LEU A 21 -12.40 22.61 -27.22
N THR A 22 -12.95 21.89 -28.20
CA THR A 22 -13.88 20.76 -27.93
C THR A 22 -13.17 19.60 -27.28
N MET A 23 -12.03 19.22 -27.81
CA MET A 23 -11.24 18.12 -27.27
C MET A 23 -10.69 18.43 -25.88
N LEU A 24 -10.45 19.73 -25.56
CA LEU A 24 -9.83 20.15 -24.30
C LEU A 24 -10.57 19.61 -23.06
N GLY A 25 -11.90 19.66 -23.04
CA GLY A 25 -12.71 19.12 -21.96
C GLY A 25 -12.55 17.61 -21.78
N ILE A 26 -12.47 16.88 -22.89
CA ILE A 26 -12.26 15.44 -22.90
C ILE A 26 -10.84 15.10 -22.48
N ILE A 27 -9.85 15.84 -23.01
CA ILE A 27 -8.43 15.70 -22.67
C ILE A 27 -8.24 15.87 -21.17
N ILE A 28 -8.76 16.96 -20.59
CA ILE A 28 -8.64 17.24 -19.14
C ILE A 28 -9.33 16.15 -18.32
N GLY A 29 -10.55 15.75 -18.68
CA GLY A 29 -11.29 14.70 -17.97
C GLY A 29 -10.55 13.36 -17.96
N ILE A 30 -10.05 12.92 -19.10
CA ILE A 30 -9.31 11.65 -19.23
C ILE A 30 -7.95 11.73 -18.57
N ALA A 31 -7.22 12.84 -18.75
CA ALA A 31 -5.92 13.02 -18.09
C ALA A 31 -6.06 12.99 -16.56
N SER A 32 -7.10 13.59 -16.01
CA SER A 32 -7.40 13.53 -14.57
C SER A 32 -7.71 12.12 -14.11
N ILE A 33 -8.54 11.37 -14.84
CA ILE A 33 -8.87 9.97 -14.50
C ILE A 33 -7.60 9.11 -14.51
N ILE A 34 -6.77 9.21 -15.54
CA ILE A 34 -5.52 8.44 -15.63
C ILE A 34 -4.56 8.80 -14.51
N ALA A 35 -4.38 10.09 -14.20
CA ALA A 35 -3.51 10.52 -13.12
C ALA A 35 -4.00 10.00 -11.77
N ILE A 36 -5.29 10.12 -11.46
CA ILE A 36 -5.90 9.63 -10.23
C ILE A 36 -5.74 8.11 -10.10
N VAL A 37 -6.14 7.34 -11.12
CA VAL A 37 -6.08 5.86 -11.07
C VAL A 37 -4.64 5.36 -10.96
N SER A 38 -3.68 6.03 -11.61
CA SER A 38 -2.26 5.68 -11.52
C SER A 38 -1.70 5.94 -10.13
N THR A 39 -2.07 7.04 -9.49
CA THR A 39 -1.68 7.36 -8.11
C THR A 39 -2.30 6.36 -7.13
N ILE A 40 -3.61 6.05 -7.27
CA ILE A 40 -4.31 5.06 -6.43
C ILE A 40 -3.56 3.73 -6.46
N LYS A 41 -3.28 3.22 -7.66
CA LYS A 41 -2.61 1.94 -7.81
C LYS A 41 -1.21 1.96 -7.20
N GLY A 42 -0.44 3.02 -7.44
CA GLY A 42 0.89 3.17 -6.87
C GLY A 42 0.87 3.23 -5.35
N THR A 43 0.00 4.05 -4.76
CA THR A 43 -0.15 4.14 -3.30
C THR A 43 -0.62 2.82 -2.69
N SER A 44 -1.53 2.09 -3.35
CA SER A 44 -2.00 0.78 -2.87
C SER A 44 -0.88 -0.27 -2.86
N GLU A 45 -0.04 -0.28 -3.91
CA GLU A 45 1.13 -1.16 -3.98
C GLU A 45 2.17 -0.78 -2.92
N GLN A 46 2.42 0.52 -2.70
CA GLN A 46 3.33 0.99 -1.66
C GLN A 46 2.84 0.64 -0.26
N ILE A 47 1.57 0.88 0.09
CA ILE A 47 1.00 0.49 1.39
C ILE A 47 1.25 -0.99 1.67
N LYS A 48 1.09 -1.83 0.64
CA LYS A 48 1.36 -3.26 0.77
C LYS A 48 2.85 -3.53 1.01
N GLU A 49 3.74 -2.91 0.26
CA GLU A 49 5.21 -3.06 0.43
C GLU A 49 5.70 -2.54 1.78
N ASP A 50 5.23 -1.39 2.23
CA ASP A 50 5.69 -0.75 3.46
C ASP A 50 5.24 -1.51 4.71
N LEU A 51 4.02 -2.06 4.71
CA LEU A 51 3.48 -2.80 5.86
C LEU A 51 3.94 -4.26 5.93
N ILE A 52 4.19 -4.89 4.80
CA ILE A 52 4.58 -6.30 4.76
C ILE A 52 6.10 -6.47 4.67
N GLY A 53 6.79 -5.47 4.13
CA GLY A 53 8.21 -5.55 3.79
C GLY A 53 8.48 -6.47 2.59
N SER A 54 9.67 -6.37 2.01
CA SER A 54 10.06 -7.24 0.89
C SER A 54 10.49 -8.62 1.39
N GLY A 55 9.55 -9.49 1.76
CA GLY A 55 9.84 -10.90 2.07
C GLY A 55 9.88 -11.27 3.55
N ASN A 56 9.57 -10.35 4.48
CA ASN A 56 9.43 -10.68 5.89
C ASN A 56 7.97 -10.99 6.25
N ASN A 57 7.49 -12.15 5.80
CA ASN A 57 6.11 -12.61 6.03
C ASN A 57 5.88 -13.00 7.50
N THR A 58 6.18 -12.09 8.45
CA THR A 58 6.05 -12.34 9.89
C THR A 58 4.77 -11.76 10.45
N VAL A 59 4.11 -12.52 11.31
CA VAL A 59 2.93 -12.12 12.08
C VAL A 59 3.29 -12.12 13.55
N GLN A 60 3.02 -11.01 14.23
CA GLN A 60 3.18 -10.92 15.68
C GLN A 60 1.88 -11.33 16.36
N VAL A 61 2.00 -12.15 17.41
CA VAL A 61 0.87 -12.53 18.27
C VAL A 61 1.20 -12.03 19.67
N MET A 62 0.44 -11.05 20.12
CA MET A 62 0.68 -10.36 21.39
C MET A 62 -0.41 -10.67 22.40
N LEU A 63 -0.04 -10.64 23.67
CA LEU A 63 -0.98 -10.78 24.79
C LEU A 63 -1.73 -9.45 24.99
N TYR A 64 -3.04 -9.54 25.14
CA TYR A 64 -3.94 -8.44 25.48
C TYR A 64 -4.57 -8.67 26.86
N ASP A 65 -4.86 -7.59 27.58
CA ASP A 65 -5.74 -7.57 28.73
C ASP A 65 -6.95 -6.70 28.38
N GLY A 66 -8.07 -7.34 28.10
CA GLY A 66 -9.23 -6.66 27.50
C GLY A 66 -8.92 -6.16 26.08
N ASP A 67 -9.05 -4.86 25.87
CA ASP A 67 -8.82 -4.22 24.57
C ASP A 67 -7.42 -3.60 24.38
N SER A 68 -6.59 -3.61 25.45
CA SER A 68 -5.24 -3.05 25.41
C SER A 68 -4.19 -4.16 25.34
N THR A 69 -3.08 -3.90 24.65
CA THR A 69 -1.90 -4.77 24.72
C THR A 69 -1.39 -4.84 26.16
N TYR A 70 -1.07 -6.05 26.59
CA TYR A 70 -0.48 -6.25 27.91
C TYR A 70 0.89 -5.58 27.98
N ASP A 71 1.05 -4.70 28.99
CA ASP A 71 2.32 -4.05 29.22
C ASP A 71 3.29 -5.01 29.91
N MET A 72 4.35 -5.38 29.19
CA MET A 72 5.35 -6.34 29.66
C MET A 72 6.17 -5.79 30.84
N ASP A 73 6.31 -4.49 30.96
CA ASP A 73 7.14 -3.85 31.99
C ASP A 73 6.33 -3.60 33.28
N TYR A 74 5.13 -3.08 33.14
CA TYR A 74 4.30 -2.66 34.28
C TYR A 74 3.22 -3.67 34.67
N GLY A 75 2.89 -4.58 33.75
CA GLY A 75 1.80 -5.54 33.94
C GLY A 75 0.42 -4.89 33.75
N SER A 76 -0.63 -5.61 34.17
CA SER A 76 -2.00 -5.10 34.09
C SER A 76 -2.35 -4.26 35.31
N TYR A 77 -2.75 -3.01 35.10
CA TYR A 77 -3.24 -2.14 36.16
C TYR A 77 -4.58 -2.67 36.68
N GLY A 78 -4.56 -3.15 37.94
CA GLY A 78 -5.77 -3.58 38.65
C GLY A 78 -6.20 -5.03 38.41
N SER A 79 -5.49 -5.82 37.65
CA SER A 79 -5.74 -7.26 37.52
C SER A 79 -4.93 -8.06 38.53
N SER A 80 -5.61 -8.88 39.34
CA SER A 80 -4.98 -9.87 40.23
C SER A 80 -4.70 -11.21 39.50
N ALA A 81 -5.05 -11.30 38.22
CA ALA A 81 -4.85 -12.52 37.44
C ALA A 81 -3.40 -12.63 36.98
N LYS A 82 -2.84 -13.82 37.06
CA LYS A 82 -1.52 -14.12 36.47
C LYS A 82 -1.59 -14.20 34.96
N PRO A 83 -0.63 -13.61 34.23
CA PRO A 83 -0.56 -13.78 32.80
C PRO A 83 -0.32 -15.24 32.43
N PRO A 84 -0.84 -15.70 31.27
CA PRO A 84 -0.67 -17.08 30.83
C PRO A 84 0.78 -17.36 30.45
N VAL A 85 1.23 -18.58 30.73
CA VAL A 85 2.55 -19.08 30.31
C VAL A 85 2.36 -19.99 29.10
N ILE A 86 3.11 -19.77 28.05
CA ILE A 86 3.08 -20.59 26.82
C ILE A 86 3.78 -21.91 27.11
N SER A 87 3.08 -23.01 26.96
CA SER A 87 3.61 -24.36 27.16
C SER A 87 4.45 -24.84 25.97
N ASP A 88 5.36 -25.79 26.21
CA ASP A 88 6.19 -26.36 25.15
C ASP A 88 5.35 -27.10 24.10
N SER A 89 4.21 -27.67 24.50
CA SER A 89 3.25 -28.29 23.56
C SER A 89 2.63 -27.25 22.62
N GLN A 90 2.31 -26.04 23.10
CA GLN A 90 1.82 -24.95 22.25
C GLN A 90 2.92 -24.41 21.33
N LYS A 91 4.17 -24.29 21.82
CA LYS A 91 5.31 -23.91 20.99
C LYS A 91 5.53 -24.87 19.82
N THR A 92 5.48 -26.17 20.11
CA THR A 92 5.60 -27.22 19.08
C THR A 92 4.42 -27.19 18.11
N ALA A 93 3.19 -27.09 18.62
CA ALA A 93 2.00 -27.05 17.78
C ALA A 93 1.98 -25.83 16.82
N ILE A 94 2.50 -24.69 17.25
CA ILE A 94 2.64 -23.49 16.38
C ILE A 94 3.72 -23.71 15.33
N GLY A 95 4.83 -24.35 15.68
CA GLY A 95 5.90 -24.69 14.75
C GLY A 95 5.49 -25.67 13.65
N ASP A 96 4.54 -26.59 13.98
CA ASP A 96 4.04 -27.63 13.09
C ASP A 96 2.82 -27.21 12.24
N LEU A 97 2.37 -25.94 12.36
CA LEU A 97 1.27 -25.42 11.54
C LEU A 97 1.63 -25.43 10.05
N ASP A 98 0.65 -25.73 9.21
CA ASP A 98 0.78 -25.58 7.77
C ASP A 98 1.14 -24.14 7.40
N HIS A 99 2.00 -23.96 6.40
CA HIS A 99 2.48 -22.67 5.93
C HIS A 99 3.38 -21.88 6.91
N VAL A 100 3.84 -22.48 8.01
CA VAL A 100 4.80 -21.89 8.94
C VAL A 100 6.22 -22.31 8.56
N ILE A 101 7.09 -21.34 8.30
CA ILE A 101 8.53 -21.58 8.06
C ILE A 101 9.30 -21.65 9.37
N SER A 102 8.96 -20.76 10.31
CA SER A 102 9.59 -20.69 11.63
C SER A 102 8.74 -19.89 12.60
N SER A 103 8.88 -20.19 13.89
CA SER A 103 8.26 -19.46 14.98
C SER A 103 9.30 -19.13 16.03
N THR A 104 9.09 -18.04 16.77
CA THR A 104 9.95 -17.59 17.87
C THR A 104 9.13 -17.05 19.02
N PHE A 105 9.62 -17.32 20.22
CA PHE A 105 9.01 -16.92 21.49
C PHE A 105 10.01 -16.08 22.26
N TYR A 106 9.64 -14.85 22.59
CA TYR A 106 10.61 -13.90 23.14
C TYR A 106 9.98 -13.00 24.20
N TYR A 107 10.83 -12.51 25.08
CA TYR A 107 10.50 -11.46 26.03
C TYR A 107 10.90 -10.10 25.49
N SER A 108 10.27 -9.03 25.96
CA SER A 108 10.65 -7.66 25.64
C SER A 108 10.45 -6.74 26.83
N SER A 109 11.33 -5.74 26.97
CA SER A 109 11.23 -4.65 27.91
C SER A 109 11.72 -3.36 27.27
N GLN A 110 10.90 -2.30 27.32
CA GLN A 110 11.27 -0.96 26.84
C GLN A 110 11.77 -0.08 27.99
N SER A 111 11.47 -0.44 29.24
CA SER A 111 11.91 0.28 30.44
C SER A 111 13.23 -0.25 31.00
N ALA A 112 13.85 -1.23 30.32
CA ALA A 112 15.08 -1.85 30.79
C ALA A 112 16.25 -0.86 30.83
N SER A 113 16.93 -0.78 31.97
CA SER A 113 18.14 0.01 32.09
C SER A 113 19.32 -0.75 31.48
N VAL A 114 19.95 -0.15 30.48
CA VAL A 114 21.19 -0.68 29.87
C VAL A 114 22.28 0.36 30.01
N TYR A 115 23.45 -0.06 30.50
CA TYR A 115 24.60 0.82 30.71
C TYR A 115 25.88 0.23 30.11
N TYR A 116 26.68 1.10 29.54
CA TYR A 116 28.08 0.82 29.23
C TYR A 116 28.95 1.87 29.90
N LYS A 117 29.76 1.48 30.88
CA LYS A 117 30.51 2.40 31.75
C LYS A 117 29.52 3.42 32.35
N ASN A 118 29.69 4.70 32.02
CA ASN A 118 28.81 5.79 32.50
C ASN A 118 27.77 6.23 31.45
N THR A 119 27.66 5.53 30.32
CA THR A 119 26.70 5.85 29.26
C THR A 119 25.47 5.00 29.41
N SER A 120 24.31 5.65 29.58
CA SER A 120 23.00 5.01 29.60
C SER A 120 22.48 4.90 28.18
N PHE A 121 22.02 3.71 27.81
CA PHE A 121 21.27 3.49 26.58
C PHE A 121 19.78 3.73 26.86
N GLN A 122 19.25 4.88 26.41
CA GLN A 122 17.87 5.27 26.65
C GLN A 122 16.99 5.05 25.40
N GLY A 123 15.75 4.64 25.63
CA GLY A 123 14.75 4.51 24.58
C GLY A 123 14.85 3.25 23.72
N GLY A 124 15.85 2.39 23.94
CA GLY A 124 15.97 1.12 23.24
C GLY A 124 15.18 0.00 23.92
N THR A 125 15.03 -1.12 23.22
CA THR A 125 14.34 -2.30 23.72
C THR A 125 15.31 -3.43 24.04
N VAL A 126 15.13 -4.08 25.17
CA VAL A 126 15.83 -5.32 25.49
C VAL A 126 14.93 -6.50 25.15
N TYR A 127 15.47 -7.48 24.44
CA TYR A 127 14.77 -8.70 24.07
C TYR A 127 15.45 -9.92 24.71
N GLY A 128 14.65 -10.81 25.30
CA GLY A 128 15.08 -12.16 25.70
C GLY A 128 14.67 -13.14 24.62
N ILE A 129 15.62 -13.62 23.82
CA ILE A 129 15.35 -14.30 22.56
C ILE A 129 15.70 -15.79 22.60
N ASP A 130 14.86 -16.61 21.95
CA ASP A 130 15.14 -18.01 21.65
C ASP A 130 16.11 -18.19 20.47
N SER A 131 16.49 -19.43 20.17
CA SER A 131 17.42 -19.76 19.08
C SER A 131 16.88 -19.45 17.68
N ASN A 132 15.57 -19.33 17.51
CA ASN A 132 14.91 -19.10 16.24
C ASN A 132 14.70 -17.61 15.93
N TYR A 133 14.83 -16.74 16.90
CA TYR A 133 14.47 -15.33 16.80
C TYR A 133 15.15 -14.62 15.63
N LEU A 134 16.48 -14.73 15.54
CA LEU A 134 17.25 -14.04 14.50
C LEU A 134 16.79 -14.47 13.10
N LYS A 135 16.61 -15.79 12.90
CA LYS A 135 16.13 -16.33 11.62
C LYS A 135 14.70 -15.92 11.30
N THR A 136 13.81 -15.98 12.29
CA THR A 136 12.38 -15.67 12.09
C THR A 136 12.18 -14.19 11.80
N ARG A 137 12.91 -13.30 12.50
CA ARG A 137 12.80 -11.85 12.35
C ARG A 137 13.76 -11.26 11.29
N GLY A 138 14.53 -12.09 10.57
CA GLY A 138 15.39 -11.66 9.49
C GLY A 138 16.62 -10.87 9.95
N TYR A 139 17.17 -11.17 11.12
CA TYR A 139 18.43 -10.59 11.57
C TYR A 139 19.64 -11.38 11.04
N LEU A 140 20.66 -10.66 10.63
CA LEU A 140 21.95 -11.19 10.19
C LEU A 140 23.05 -10.76 11.16
N VAL A 141 24.02 -11.65 11.40
CA VAL A 141 25.19 -11.30 12.21
C VAL A 141 26.18 -10.50 11.35
N GLN A 142 26.39 -9.24 11.72
CA GLN A 142 27.29 -8.32 11.04
C GLN A 142 28.75 -8.50 11.52
N SER A 143 28.97 -8.67 12.82
CA SER A 143 30.28 -8.93 13.39
C SER A 143 30.20 -9.81 14.64
N GLY A 144 31.26 -10.53 14.97
CA GLY A 144 31.23 -11.49 16.07
C GLY A 144 30.49 -12.78 15.72
N ARG A 145 29.62 -13.25 16.61
CA ARG A 145 28.81 -14.45 16.43
C ARG A 145 27.39 -14.27 17.00
N GLY A 146 26.44 -15.05 16.51
CA GLY A 146 25.15 -15.24 17.14
C GLY A 146 25.22 -16.09 18.42
N PHE A 147 24.09 -16.27 19.07
CA PHE A 147 23.99 -17.23 20.18
C PHE A 147 24.14 -18.66 19.66
N VAL A 148 24.81 -19.49 20.46
CA VAL A 148 24.95 -20.92 20.22
C VAL A 148 24.19 -21.69 21.31
N GLN A 149 23.83 -22.94 21.06
CA GLN A 149 23.06 -23.76 21.99
C GLN A 149 23.66 -23.76 23.42
N LYS A 150 25.00 -23.77 23.51
CA LYS A 150 25.70 -23.71 24.80
C LYS A 150 25.43 -22.43 25.60
N ASP A 151 25.11 -21.30 24.94
CA ASP A 151 24.79 -20.06 25.64
C ASP A 151 23.44 -20.18 26.37
N TYR A 152 22.50 -20.93 25.79
CA TYR A 152 21.19 -21.23 26.39
C TYR A 152 21.33 -22.28 27.49
N ASP A 153 21.97 -23.43 27.22
CA ASP A 153 22.05 -24.56 28.12
C ASP A 153 22.86 -24.23 29.41
N SER A 154 23.86 -23.37 29.27
CA SER A 154 24.74 -22.97 30.38
C SER A 154 24.37 -21.63 31.01
N TYR A 155 23.22 -21.04 30.66
CA TYR A 155 22.74 -19.75 31.18
C TYR A 155 23.81 -18.65 31.08
N ARG A 156 24.50 -18.58 29.92
CA ARG A 156 25.61 -17.64 29.76
C ARG A 156 25.09 -16.22 29.64
N LYS A 157 25.66 -15.30 30.43
CA LYS A 157 25.37 -13.87 30.34
C LYS A 157 26.07 -13.26 29.14
N VAL A 158 25.53 -13.50 27.95
CA VAL A 158 26.00 -12.96 26.67
C VAL A 158 24.92 -12.10 26.04
N ALA A 159 25.32 -11.10 25.27
CA ALA A 159 24.40 -10.19 24.58
C ALA A 159 24.75 -10.05 23.12
N LEU A 160 23.74 -9.77 22.31
CA LEU A 160 23.86 -9.21 20.97
C LEU A 160 23.33 -7.77 21.02
N VAL A 161 23.93 -6.90 20.23
CA VAL A 161 23.43 -5.52 20.03
C VAL A 161 23.12 -5.34 18.56
N ASP A 162 22.05 -4.63 18.23
CA ASP A 162 21.85 -4.27 16.83
C ASP A 162 22.72 -3.08 16.42
N SER A 163 22.81 -2.80 15.11
CA SER A 163 23.66 -1.75 14.56
C SER A 163 23.36 -0.37 15.16
N ASN A 164 22.10 -0.08 15.47
CA ASN A 164 21.68 1.21 16.03
C ASN A 164 22.06 1.34 17.51
N ALA A 165 21.83 0.30 18.30
CA ALA A 165 22.29 0.25 19.70
C ALA A 165 23.82 0.31 19.76
N ALA A 166 24.52 -0.38 18.86
CA ALA A 166 25.97 -0.34 18.77
C ALA A 166 26.48 1.07 18.53
N GLN A 167 25.88 1.83 17.60
CA GLN A 167 26.25 3.23 17.34
C GLN A 167 25.94 4.15 18.50
N ASN A 168 24.81 3.95 19.18
CA ASN A 168 24.36 4.79 20.29
C ASN A 168 25.20 4.55 21.57
N ILE A 169 25.59 3.31 21.85
CA ILE A 169 26.34 2.95 23.05
C ILE A 169 27.85 3.09 22.84
N PHE A 170 28.37 2.76 21.64
CA PHE A 170 29.81 2.65 21.32
C PHE A 170 30.21 3.60 20.19
N VAL A 171 30.33 4.89 20.47
CA VAL A 171 30.58 5.93 19.44
C VAL A 171 31.84 5.68 18.61
N SER A 172 32.88 5.03 19.15
CA SER A 172 34.21 4.86 18.49
C SER A 172 34.89 3.53 18.83
N GLU A 173 34.24 2.62 19.51
CA GLU A 173 34.80 1.35 19.95
C GLU A 173 34.04 0.18 19.33
N SER A 174 34.73 -0.94 19.06
CA SER A 174 34.04 -2.19 18.69
C SER A 174 33.24 -2.73 19.88
N PRO A 175 31.95 -3.02 19.72
CA PRO A 175 31.08 -3.56 20.79
C PRO A 175 31.48 -4.98 21.20
N VAL A 176 31.96 -5.80 20.26
CA VAL A 176 32.25 -7.23 20.51
C VAL A 176 33.36 -7.41 21.56
N GLY A 177 33.07 -8.25 22.56
CA GLY A 177 33.96 -8.52 23.69
C GLY A 177 33.81 -7.51 24.86
N LYS A 178 33.02 -6.44 24.69
CA LYS A 178 32.77 -5.49 25.79
C LYS A 178 31.66 -6.01 26.68
N THR A 179 31.67 -5.55 27.94
CA THR A 179 30.63 -5.89 28.93
C THR A 179 29.66 -4.71 29.07
N ILE A 180 28.39 -4.98 28.93
CA ILE A 180 27.29 -4.05 29.24
C ILE A 180 26.52 -4.54 30.45
N GLU A 181 25.88 -3.64 31.15
CA GLU A 181 24.96 -3.95 32.24
C GLU A 181 23.53 -3.91 31.72
N VAL A 182 22.78 -4.99 31.91
CA VAL A 182 21.36 -5.10 31.53
C VAL A 182 20.56 -5.49 32.77
N GLY A 183 19.67 -4.62 33.23
CA GLY A 183 18.89 -4.88 34.45
C GLY A 183 19.74 -5.13 35.67
N SER A 184 20.85 -4.39 35.86
CA SER A 184 21.85 -4.55 36.93
C SER A 184 22.71 -5.80 36.86
N GLU A 185 22.72 -6.52 35.74
CA GLU A 185 23.51 -7.72 35.54
C GLU A 185 24.50 -7.57 34.36
N PRO A 186 25.76 -8.03 34.50
CA PRO A 186 26.78 -7.89 33.45
C PRO A 186 26.60 -8.93 32.34
N TYR A 187 26.57 -8.48 31.08
CA TYR A 187 26.50 -9.30 29.89
C TYR A 187 27.66 -8.96 28.94
N ILE A 188 28.31 -10.00 28.38
CA ILE A 188 29.40 -9.83 27.39
C ILE A 188 28.78 -9.81 26.00
N ILE A 189 29.07 -8.78 25.22
CA ILE A 189 28.61 -8.68 23.82
C ILE A 189 29.43 -9.68 22.98
N VAL A 190 28.73 -10.62 22.36
CA VAL A 190 29.35 -11.66 21.50
C VAL A 190 29.15 -11.36 20.01
N GLY A 191 28.27 -10.47 19.64
CA GLY A 191 28.08 -10.06 18.26
C GLY A 191 27.24 -8.81 18.09
N VAL A 192 27.34 -8.26 16.88
CA VAL A 192 26.49 -7.18 16.37
C VAL A 192 25.59 -7.77 15.29
N VAL A 193 24.32 -7.47 15.34
CA VAL A 193 23.32 -7.92 14.37
C VAL A 193 22.70 -6.74 13.63
N THR A 194 22.24 -6.97 12.41
CA THR A 194 21.51 -6.01 11.62
C THR A 194 20.29 -6.68 11.00
N GLN A 195 19.21 -5.95 10.78
CA GLN A 195 18.11 -6.47 9.98
C GLN A 195 18.56 -6.62 8.53
N SER A 196 18.12 -7.68 7.85
CA SER A 196 18.35 -7.83 6.41
C SER A 196 17.60 -6.72 5.66
N GLU A 197 18.15 -6.29 4.51
CA GLU A 197 17.53 -5.26 3.67
C GLU A 197 16.09 -5.63 3.27
N ASP A 198 15.84 -6.92 3.05
CA ASP A 198 14.49 -7.44 2.74
C ASP A 198 13.52 -7.35 3.92
N SER A 199 14.01 -7.14 5.13
CA SER A 199 13.20 -7.05 6.35
C SER A 199 13.03 -5.60 6.85
N MET A 200 13.67 -4.64 6.19
CA MET A 200 13.55 -3.22 6.52
C MET A 200 12.43 -2.58 5.70
N PRO A 201 11.67 -1.63 6.27
CA PRO A 201 10.74 -0.83 5.48
C PRO A 201 11.51 -0.04 4.42
N LYS A 202 10.99 0.02 3.20
CA LYS A 202 11.55 0.83 2.14
C LYS A 202 11.25 2.30 2.42
N ILE A 203 12.29 3.07 2.70
CA ILE A 203 12.22 4.50 2.95
C ILE A 203 12.40 5.21 1.61
N ASN A 204 11.35 5.87 1.11
CA ASN A 204 11.33 6.51 -0.19
C ASN A 204 11.39 8.05 -0.10
N THR A 205 11.14 8.62 1.08
CA THR A 205 11.12 10.07 1.30
C THR A 205 11.96 10.48 2.50
N ILE A 206 12.39 11.74 2.51
CA ILE A 206 13.14 12.33 3.64
C ILE A 206 12.28 12.35 4.91
N SER A 207 10.99 12.61 4.79
CA SER A 207 10.06 12.61 5.93
C SER A 207 9.91 11.22 6.55
N GLU A 208 9.80 10.16 5.73
CA GLU A 208 9.79 8.78 6.20
C GLU A 208 11.11 8.40 6.89
N TYR A 209 12.24 8.87 6.35
CA TYR A 209 13.54 8.66 6.98
C TYR A 209 13.65 9.35 8.34
N GLU A 210 13.16 10.58 8.46
CA GLU A 210 13.16 11.32 9.74
C GLU A 210 12.26 10.62 10.77
N GLU A 211 11.06 10.18 10.38
CA GLU A 211 10.14 9.45 11.25
C GLU A 211 10.74 8.09 11.66
N TYR A 212 11.28 7.34 10.70
CA TYR A 212 11.94 6.07 10.94
C TYR A 212 13.17 6.22 11.85
N SER A 213 14.03 7.21 11.59
CA SER A 213 15.25 7.44 12.37
C SER A 213 14.99 7.87 13.81
N GLN A 214 13.90 8.59 14.07
CA GLN A 214 13.49 8.96 15.43
C GLN A 214 12.89 7.78 16.19
N THR A 215 12.35 6.78 15.52
CA THR A 215 11.68 5.63 16.13
C THR A 215 12.66 4.52 16.47
N ILE A 216 13.84 4.44 15.82
CA ILE A 216 14.79 3.34 16.00
C ILE A 216 15.92 3.75 16.94
N MET A 217 15.69 3.54 18.22
CA MET A 217 16.73 3.68 19.24
C MET A 217 17.71 2.50 19.29
N GLY A 218 17.34 1.38 18.68
CA GLY A 218 18.13 0.14 18.67
C GLY A 218 17.70 -0.85 19.74
N SER A 219 18.31 -2.05 19.70
CA SER A 219 17.96 -3.17 20.59
C SER A 219 19.17 -3.91 21.14
N VAL A 220 19.01 -4.40 22.34
CA VAL A 220 19.92 -5.33 23.00
C VAL A 220 19.20 -6.66 23.15
N MET A 221 19.84 -7.76 22.79
CA MET A 221 19.27 -9.09 22.85
C MET A 221 20.08 -9.95 23.81
N ILE A 222 19.42 -10.69 24.70
CA ILE A 222 20.02 -11.67 25.61
C ILE A 222 19.32 -13.03 25.39
N PRO A 223 19.92 -14.17 25.74
CA PRO A 223 19.22 -15.44 25.71
C PRO A 223 17.98 -15.43 26.61
N ASP A 224 16.87 -15.99 26.15
CA ASP A 224 15.62 -16.09 26.93
C ASP A 224 15.81 -16.83 28.25
N THR A 225 16.71 -17.81 28.29
CA THR A 225 17.07 -18.55 29.51
C THR A 225 17.71 -17.67 30.60
N THR A 226 18.36 -16.56 30.20
CA THR A 226 18.93 -15.59 31.16
C THR A 226 18.00 -14.43 31.48
N TRP A 227 16.83 -14.35 30.84
CA TRP A 227 15.84 -13.31 31.07
C TRP A 227 15.42 -13.22 32.55
N PRO A 228 15.07 -14.34 33.24
CA PRO A 228 14.67 -14.29 34.64
C PRO A 228 15.75 -13.80 35.62
N VAL A 229 17.00 -13.74 35.17
CA VAL A 229 18.12 -13.21 36.00
C VAL A 229 18.10 -11.69 36.03
N ALA A 230 17.81 -11.05 34.89
CA ALA A 230 17.80 -9.60 34.76
C ALA A 230 16.40 -8.97 35.01
N PHE A 231 15.33 -9.76 34.79
CA PHE A 231 13.93 -9.31 34.79
C PHE A 231 13.03 -10.23 35.60
N LYS A 232 11.71 -10.10 35.38
CA LYS A 232 10.70 -10.90 36.09
C LYS A 232 10.68 -12.34 35.60
N PHE A 233 10.58 -13.29 36.55
CA PHE A 233 10.56 -14.72 36.25
C PHE A 233 9.31 -15.15 35.45
N ASP A 234 8.12 -14.70 35.83
CA ASP A 234 6.83 -15.11 35.25
C ASP A 234 6.33 -14.13 34.18
N GLN A 235 7.22 -13.45 33.46
CA GLN A 235 6.82 -12.53 32.40
C GLN A 235 6.27 -13.30 31.20
N PRO A 236 5.13 -12.88 30.60
CA PRO A 236 4.60 -13.53 29.42
C PRO A 236 5.51 -13.32 28.22
N GLN A 237 5.47 -14.26 27.28
CA GLN A 237 6.22 -14.19 26.03
C GLN A 237 5.36 -13.61 24.90
N ASN A 238 5.99 -12.85 24.03
CA ASN A 238 5.46 -12.52 22.71
C ASN A 238 5.81 -13.63 21.72
N VAL A 239 5.02 -13.74 20.68
CA VAL A 239 5.21 -14.75 19.62
C VAL A 239 5.32 -14.05 18.28
N THR A 240 6.26 -14.49 17.46
CA THR A 240 6.30 -14.12 16.04
C THR A 240 6.35 -15.39 15.21
N VAL A 241 5.48 -15.48 14.23
CA VAL A 241 5.41 -16.61 13.29
C VAL A 241 5.73 -16.10 11.89
N ARG A 242 6.59 -16.82 11.16
CA ARG A 242 6.92 -16.51 9.77
C ARG A 242 6.18 -17.45 8.84
N ALA A 243 5.33 -16.91 8.00
CA ALA A 243 4.61 -17.63 6.96
C ALA A 243 5.46 -17.85 5.70
N ASP A 244 5.12 -18.85 4.90
CA ASP A 244 5.75 -19.15 3.61
C ASP A 244 5.44 -18.09 2.53
N SER A 245 4.29 -17.44 2.65
CA SER A 245 3.84 -16.39 1.73
C SER A 245 3.03 -15.32 2.45
N THR A 246 2.94 -14.15 1.83
CA THR A 246 2.13 -13.04 2.32
C THR A 246 0.64 -13.41 2.44
N ASP A 247 0.13 -14.21 1.50
CA ASP A 247 -1.29 -14.57 1.46
C ASP A 247 -1.68 -15.48 2.63
N ASN A 248 -0.72 -16.22 3.20
CA ASN A 248 -0.94 -17.13 4.34
C ASN A 248 -0.73 -16.45 5.70
N MET A 249 -0.26 -15.18 5.76
CA MET A 249 0.01 -14.49 7.03
C MET A 249 -1.21 -14.43 7.95
N SER A 250 -2.37 -14.01 7.45
CA SER A 250 -3.59 -13.91 8.27
C SER A 250 -4.07 -15.27 8.78
N SER A 251 -4.01 -16.33 7.96
CA SER A 251 -4.42 -17.69 8.37
C SER A 251 -3.49 -18.28 9.41
N VAL A 252 -2.17 -18.12 9.22
CA VAL A 252 -1.14 -18.58 10.16
C VAL A 252 -1.24 -17.81 11.49
N GLY A 253 -1.39 -16.48 11.44
CA GLY A 253 -1.56 -15.65 12.63
C GLY A 253 -2.78 -16.06 13.45
N LYS A 254 -3.92 -16.28 12.79
CA LYS A 254 -5.15 -16.73 13.46
C LYS A 254 -5.04 -18.14 14.03
N ALA A 255 -4.41 -19.06 13.33
CA ALA A 255 -4.18 -20.43 13.84
C ALA A 255 -3.26 -20.41 15.09
N ALA A 256 -2.21 -19.58 15.08
CA ALA A 256 -1.35 -19.40 16.25
C ALA A 256 -2.10 -18.75 17.43
N GLU A 257 -2.94 -17.73 17.16
CA GLU A 257 -3.84 -17.12 18.15
C GLU A 257 -4.76 -18.15 18.79
N ASP A 258 -5.41 -19.01 17.99
CA ASP A 258 -6.34 -20.02 18.46
C ASP A 258 -5.64 -21.05 19.35
N ILE A 259 -4.43 -21.51 18.99
CA ILE A 259 -3.62 -22.44 19.81
C ILE A 259 -3.28 -21.80 21.16
N LEU A 260 -2.82 -20.56 21.18
CA LEU A 260 -2.43 -19.85 22.39
C LEU A 260 -3.63 -19.61 23.32
N ASN A 261 -4.79 -19.31 22.76
CA ASN A 261 -6.01 -19.03 23.54
C ASN A 261 -6.68 -20.31 24.06
N THR A 262 -6.42 -21.49 23.49
CA THR A 262 -6.98 -22.75 23.96
C THR A 262 -6.59 -23.04 25.44
N GLY A 263 -5.36 -22.69 25.82
CA GLY A 263 -4.88 -22.83 27.21
C GLY A 263 -5.55 -21.87 28.19
N ILE A 264 -5.86 -20.65 27.73
CA ILE A 264 -6.43 -19.60 28.57
C ILE A 264 -7.90 -19.86 28.89
N GLN A 265 -8.67 -20.39 27.94
CA GLN A 265 -10.11 -20.67 28.10
C GLN A 265 -10.41 -21.74 29.15
N ASN A 266 -9.45 -22.62 29.46
CA ASN A 266 -9.61 -23.69 30.42
C ASN A 266 -9.34 -23.26 31.87
N GLU A 267 -8.74 -22.11 32.11
CA GLU A 267 -8.59 -21.57 33.46
C GLU A 267 -9.88 -20.87 33.89
N LYS A 268 -10.52 -21.43 34.93
CA LYS A 268 -11.78 -20.93 35.54
C LYS A 268 -11.64 -19.53 36.18
N ASN A 269 -10.56 -18.81 35.92
CA ASN A 269 -10.32 -17.48 36.43
C ASN A 269 -10.79 -16.45 35.39
N LYS A 270 -11.55 -15.45 35.84
CA LYS A 270 -12.03 -14.28 35.12
C LYS A 270 -10.88 -13.36 34.62
N SER A 271 -9.89 -13.93 33.93
CA SER A 271 -8.84 -13.14 33.29
C SER A 271 -9.34 -12.66 31.95
N ASN A 272 -9.20 -11.37 31.67
CA ASN A 272 -9.49 -10.79 30.36
C ASN A 272 -8.34 -11.01 29.36
N PHE A 273 -7.39 -11.89 29.71
CA PHE A 273 -6.22 -12.16 28.87
C PHE A 273 -6.61 -12.91 27.62
N LYS A 274 -6.11 -12.41 26.49
CA LYS A 274 -6.27 -13.05 25.20
C LYS A 274 -5.05 -12.74 24.32
N TYR A 275 -4.50 -13.75 23.65
CA TYR A 275 -3.58 -13.53 22.56
C TYR A 275 -4.35 -13.08 21.33
N LYS A 276 -3.85 -12.06 20.64
CA LYS A 276 -4.38 -11.58 19.35
C LYS A 276 -3.24 -11.48 18.35
N ALA A 277 -3.45 -12.06 17.18
CA ALA A 277 -2.55 -11.89 16.07
C ALA A 277 -2.72 -10.48 15.47
N GLU A 278 -1.61 -9.84 15.16
CA GLU A 278 -1.62 -8.59 14.40
C GLU A 278 -1.92 -8.91 12.93
N ASP A 279 -3.15 -8.69 12.49
CA ASP A 279 -3.51 -8.90 11.10
C ASP A 279 -3.09 -7.71 10.23
N ILE A 280 -1.82 -7.74 9.80
CA ILE A 280 -1.23 -6.73 8.91
C ILE A 280 -2.01 -6.67 7.60
N MET A 281 -2.49 -7.82 7.08
CA MET A 281 -3.28 -7.86 5.86
C MET A 281 -4.64 -7.17 6.01
N GLU A 282 -5.27 -7.28 7.18
CA GLU A 282 -6.49 -6.53 7.48
C GLU A 282 -6.20 -5.03 7.54
N LYS A 283 -5.09 -4.61 8.17
CA LYS A 283 -4.65 -3.21 8.16
C LYS A 283 -4.41 -2.71 6.74
N VAL A 284 -3.68 -3.46 5.91
CA VAL A 284 -3.47 -3.15 4.48
C VAL A 284 -4.81 -2.97 3.76
N LYS A 285 -5.72 -3.93 3.89
CA LYS A 285 -7.05 -3.87 3.26
C LYS A 285 -7.87 -2.66 3.74
N ASN A 286 -7.80 -2.31 5.01
CA ASN A 286 -8.53 -1.16 5.56
C ASN A 286 -7.97 0.16 5.03
N LEU A 287 -6.65 0.31 4.95
CA LEU A 287 -5.99 1.47 4.35
C LEU A 287 -6.27 1.57 2.85
N GLN A 288 -6.23 0.44 2.14
CA GLN A 288 -6.61 0.39 0.73
C GLN A 288 -8.07 0.80 0.51
N LYS A 289 -9.02 0.29 1.31
CA LYS A 289 -10.43 0.69 1.23
C LYS A 289 -10.63 2.18 1.50
N LEU A 290 -9.91 2.74 2.48
CA LEU A 290 -9.96 4.17 2.76
C LEU A 290 -9.44 4.98 1.57
N SER A 291 -8.32 4.57 0.98
CA SER A 291 -7.76 5.15 -0.24
C SER A 291 -8.74 5.04 -1.41
N GLU A 292 -9.32 3.86 -1.65
CA GLU A 292 -10.33 3.63 -2.70
C GLU A 292 -11.55 4.52 -2.52
N SER A 293 -12.07 4.68 -1.30
CA SER A 293 -13.23 5.53 -1.02
C SER A 293 -12.95 7.00 -1.36
N THR A 294 -11.80 7.53 -0.94
CA THR A 294 -11.40 8.91 -1.27
C THR A 294 -11.23 9.10 -2.78
N ASN A 295 -10.64 8.12 -3.43
CA ASN A 295 -10.36 8.17 -4.85
C ASN A 295 -11.62 8.01 -5.71
N GLN A 296 -12.61 7.27 -5.24
CA GLN A 296 -13.91 7.18 -5.91
C GLN A 296 -14.58 8.55 -5.99
N GLN A 297 -14.45 9.39 -4.96
CA GLN A 297 -14.95 10.78 -5.01
C GLN A 297 -14.23 11.59 -6.10
N LEU A 298 -12.92 11.45 -6.23
CA LEU A 298 -12.14 12.14 -7.27
C LEU A 298 -12.51 11.67 -8.68
N ILE A 299 -12.80 10.38 -8.87
CA ILE A 299 -13.28 9.83 -10.14
C ILE A 299 -14.64 10.42 -10.51
N TRP A 300 -15.55 10.60 -9.53
CA TRP A 300 -16.83 11.28 -9.78
C TRP A 300 -16.64 12.72 -10.26
N ILE A 301 -15.73 13.47 -9.64
CA ILE A 301 -15.41 14.86 -10.05
C ILE A 301 -14.84 14.88 -11.48
N ALA A 302 -13.91 13.98 -11.79
CA ALA A 302 -13.36 13.86 -13.13
C ALA A 302 -14.40 13.45 -14.17
N SER A 303 -15.36 12.58 -13.79
CA SER A 303 -16.48 12.18 -14.65
C SER A 303 -17.40 13.36 -14.98
N ILE A 304 -17.67 14.25 -14.01
CA ILE A 304 -18.43 15.49 -14.26
C ILE A 304 -17.71 16.37 -15.28
N SER A 305 -16.38 16.52 -15.14
CA SER A 305 -15.57 17.28 -16.12
C SER A 305 -15.69 16.69 -17.52
N LEU A 306 -15.71 15.37 -17.62
CA LEU A 306 -15.86 14.67 -18.91
C LEU A 306 -17.27 14.84 -19.50
N LEU A 307 -18.32 14.87 -18.68
CA LEU A 307 -19.68 15.20 -19.12
C LEU A 307 -19.78 16.64 -19.67
N VAL A 308 -19.14 17.60 -18.99
CA VAL A 308 -19.07 18.99 -19.47
C VAL A 308 -18.34 19.04 -20.82
N GLY A 309 -17.23 18.31 -20.96
CA GLY A 309 -16.53 18.14 -22.25
C GLY A 309 -17.44 17.56 -23.34
N GLY A 310 -18.25 16.55 -23.01
CA GLY A 310 -19.25 15.96 -23.93
C GLY A 310 -20.33 16.94 -24.38
N ILE A 311 -20.82 17.77 -23.48
CA ILE A 311 -21.77 18.88 -23.81
C ILE A 311 -21.09 19.86 -24.76
N GLY A 312 -19.79 20.17 -24.53
CA GLY A 312 -18.98 20.96 -25.46
C GLY A 312 -18.95 20.37 -26.88
N VAL A 313 -18.74 19.04 -26.99
CA VAL A 313 -18.81 18.32 -28.28
C VAL A 313 -20.17 18.49 -28.91
N MET A 314 -21.26 18.28 -28.18
CA MET A 314 -22.62 18.40 -28.66
C MET A 314 -22.89 19.80 -29.23
N ASN A 315 -22.52 20.85 -28.48
CA ASN A 315 -22.74 22.25 -28.90
C ASN A 315 -21.99 22.57 -30.19
N ILE A 316 -20.74 22.14 -30.32
CA ILE A 316 -19.93 22.40 -31.51
C ILE A 316 -20.43 21.59 -32.71
N MET A 317 -20.85 20.34 -32.48
CA MET A 317 -21.48 19.54 -33.54
C MET A 317 -22.78 20.16 -34.02
N LEU A 318 -23.61 20.77 -33.14
CA LEU A 318 -24.80 21.51 -33.54
C LEU A 318 -24.46 22.71 -34.43
N VAL A 319 -23.44 23.47 -34.08
CA VAL A 319 -22.96 24.59 -34.92
C VAL A 319 -22.40 24.06 -36.27
N SER A 320 -21.63 22.97 -36.28
CA SER A 320 -21.12 22.37 -37.51
C SER A 320 -22.26 21.89 -38.41
N VAL A 321 -23.34 21.33 -37.88
CA VAL A 321 -24.53 20.96 -38.64
C VAL A 321 -25.19 22.19 -39.29
N THR A 322 -25.33 23.30 -38.55
CA THR A 322 -25.92 24.54 -39.08
C THR A 322 -25.03 25.18 -40.16
N GLU A 323 -23.71 25.20 -40.01
CA GLU A 323 -22.78 25.72 -41.02
C GLU A 323 -22.76 24.89 -42.30
N ARG A 324 -23.01 23.55 -42.21
CA ARG A 324 -23.02 22.63 -43.32
C ARG A 324 -24.43 22.28 -43.80
N THR A 325 -25.43 23.06 -43.49
CA THR A 325 -26.85 22.81 -43.79
C THR A 325 -27.05 22.63 -45.31
N SER A 326 -26.47 23.50 -46.15
CA SER A 326 -26.59 23.44 -47.60
C SER A 326 -25.89 22.15 -48.18
N GLU A 327 -24.73 21.79 -47.67
CA GLU A 327 -24.03 20.54 -48.07
C GLU A 327 -24.86 19.28 -47.73
N ILE A 328 -25.47 19.26 -46.53
CA ILE A 328 -26.35 18.17 -46.09
C ILE A 328 -27.58 18.11 -46.97
N GLY A 329 -28.18 19.29 -47.29
CA GLY A 329 -29.30 19.42 -48.20
C GLY A 329 -29.02 18.87 -49.57
N LEU A 330 -27.87 19.22 -50.17
CA LEU A 330 -27.40 18.72 -51.44
C LEU A 330 -27.24 17.19 -51.44
N LYS A 331 -26.57 16.62 -50.46
CA LYS A 331 -26.42 15.18 -50.31
C LYS A 331 -27.77 14.45 -50.25
N LYS A 332 -28.72 15.01 -49.56
CA LYS A 332 -30.09 14.45 -49.43
C LYS A 332 -30.87 14.60 -50.76
N ALA A 333 -30.72 15.72 -51.45
CA ALA A 333 -31.38 15.96 -52.73
C ALA A 333 -30.91 14.94 -53.82
N ILE A 334 -29.66 14.52 -53.81
CA ILE A 334 -29.12 13.48 -54.70
C ILE A 334 -29.34 12.05 -54.17
N GLY A 335 -30.15 11.87 -53.09
CA GLY A 335 -30.63 10.56 -52.65
C GLY A 335 -29.91 9.92 -51.44
N ALA A 336 -29.14 10.67 -50.71
CA ALA A 336 -28.48 10.12 -49.51
C ALA A 336 -29.54 9.72 -48.43
N ARG A 337 -29.42 8.47 -47.93
CA ARG A 337 -30.31 7.95 -46.89
C ARG A 337 -30.01 8.60 -45.55
N LYS A 338 -31.03 8.80 -44.69
CA LYS A 338 -30.88 9.35 -43.33
C LYS A 338 -29.81 8.64 -42.52
N LYS A 339 -29.69 7.29 -42.61
CA LYS A 339 -28.69 6.49 -41.91
C LYS A 339 -27.24 6.82 -42.34
N VAL A 340 -27.04 7.25 -43.59
CA VAL A 340 -25.70 7.63 -44.09
C VAL A 340 -25.26 8.96 -43.48
N ILE A 341 -26.15 9.96 -43.47
CA ILE A 341 -25.88 11.25 -42.82
C ILE A 341 -25.67 11.09 -41.33
N LEU A 342 -26.55 10.34 -40.64
CA LEU A 342 -26.40 10.05 -39.23
C LEU A 342 -25.06 9.37 -38.93
N GLY A 343 -24.70 8.33 -39.68
CA GLY A 343 -23.43 7.61 -39.53
C GLY A 343 -22.21 8.49 -39.77
N GLN A 344 -22.27 9.43 -40.74
CA GLN A 344 -21.18 10.37 -41.03
C GLN A 344 -20.90 11.26 -39.81
N PHE A 345 -21.90 11.95 -39.27
CA PHE A 345 -21.74 12.86 -38.11
C PHE A 345 -21.39 12.12 -36.82
N LEU A 346 -21.98 10.93 -36.62
CA LEU A 346 -21.66 10.10 -35.44
C LEU A 346 -20.21 9.61 -35.48
N THR A 347 -19.70 9.25 -36.69
CA THR A 347 -18.28 8.87 -36.85
C THR A 347 -17.38 10.07 -36.63
N GLU A 348 -17.76 11.28 -37.06
CA GLU A 348 -17.00 12.51 -36.86
C GLU A 348 -16.88 12.80 -35.38
N ALA A 349 -17.97 12.74 -34.58
CA ALA A 349 -17.97 12.92 -33.15
C ALA A 349 -17.10 11.86 -32.45
N SER A 350 -17.23 10.58 -32.83
CA SER A 350 -16.45 9.48 -32.22
C SER A 350 -14.96 9.59 -32.50
N VAL A 351 -14.57 9.98 -33.71
CA VAL A 351 -13.16 10.19 -34.06
C VAL A 351 -12.57 11.33 -33.27
N LEU A 352 -13.30 12.46 -33.17
CA LEU A 352 -12.86 13.63 -32.43
C LEU A 352 -12.66 13.32 -30.94
N THR A 353 -13.61 12.62 -30.32
CA THR A 353 -13.50 12.24 -28.91
C THR A 353 -12.44 11.18 -28.67
N SER A 354 -12.23 10.23 -29.61
CA SER A 354 -11.17 9.24 -29.50
C SER A 354 -9.77 9.85 -29.57
N ILE A 355 -9.57 10.84 -30.47
CA ILE A 355 -8.30 11.58 -30.54
C ILE A 355 -8.08 12.35 -29.23
N GLY A 356 -9.10 13.05 -28.74
CA GLY A 356 -9.06 13.73 -27.44
C GLY A 356 -8.72 12.75 -26.31
N GLY A 357 -9.30 11.55 -26.35
CA GLY A 357 -9.05 10.46 -25.40
C GLY A 357 -7.59 10.00 -25.40
N ILE A 358 -7.03 9.72 -26.57
CA ILE A 358 -5.63 9.30 -26.72
C ILE A 358 -4.66 10.40 -26.23
N ILE A 359 -4.90 11.64 -26.62
CA ILE A 359 -4.11 12.77 -26.12
C ILE A 359 -4.24 12.91 -24.62
N GLY A 360 -5.47 12.77 -24.07
CA GLY A 360 -5.74 12.79 -22.63
C GLY A 360 -4.98 11.68 -21.88
N VAL A 361 -4.88 10.48 -22.44
CA VAL A 361 -4.08 9.39 -21.86
C VAL A 361 -2.60 9.77 -21.78
N VAL A 362 -2.03 10.28 -22.88
CA VAL A 362 -0.61 10.69 -22.91
C VAL A 362 -0.34 11.78 -21.87
N LEU A 363 -1.18 12.82 -21.84
CA LEU A 363 -1.05 13.89 -20.87
C LEU A 363 -1.29 13.41 -19.44
N GLY A 364 -2.22 12.48 -19.22
CA GLY A 364 -2.49 11.88 -17.92
C GLY A 364 -1.29 11.10 -17.37
N ILE A 365 -0.59 10.34 -18.22
CA ILE A 365 0.65 9.65 -17.85
C ILE A 365 1.76 10.65 -17.49
N ILE A 366 1.89 11.73 -18.26
CA ILE A 366 2.88 12.78 -17.99
C ILE A 366 2.56 13.46 -16.65
N LEU A 367 1.30 13.86 -16.44
CA LEU A 367 0.85 14.48 -15.19
C LEU A 367 1.03 13.55 -13.99
N SER A 368 0.72 12.26 -14.12
CA SER A 368 0.95 11.27 -13.07
C SER A 368 2.42 11.24 -12.63
N LYS A 369 3.35 11.21 -13.59
CA LYS A 369 4.79 11.25 -13.30
C LYS A 369 5.23 12.56 -12.65
N MET A 370 4.70 13.69 -13.10
CA MET A 370 5.01 15.00 -12.50
C MET A 370 4.49 15.08 -11.05
N VAL A 371 3.27 14.63 -10.80
CA VAL A 371 2.70 14.54 -9.44
C VAL A 371 3.58 13.66 -8.56
N SER A 372 4.00 12.51 -9.05
CA SER A 372 4.91 11.60 -8.32
C SER A 372 6.22 12.29 -7.92
N GLN A 373 6.83 13.03 -8.81
CA GLN A 373 8.09 13.74 -8.53
C GLN A 373 7.94 14.88 -7.52
N VAL A 374 6.79 15.58 -7.51
CA VAL A 374 6.55 16.72 -6.63
C VAL A 374 6.04 16.30 -5.25
N SER A 375 5.14 15.29 -5.21
CA SER A 375 4.49 14.86 -3.96
C SER A 375 5.19 13.68 -3.28
N GLY A 376 6.15 13.02 -3.97
CA GLY A 376 6.74 11.76 -3.49
C GLY A 376 5.78 10.56 -3.57
N ALA A 377 4.51 10.77 -3.95
CA ALA A 377 3.53 9.70 -4.03
C ALA A 377 3.86 8.74 -5.19
N PRO A 378 3.93 7.43 -4.96
CA PRO A 378 4.21 6.46 -6.02
C PRO A 378 3.08 6.41 -7.03
N THR A 379 3.41 6.17 -8.28
CA THR A 379 2.44 6.01 -9.35
C THR A 379 2.70 4.72 -10.12
N ALA A 380 1.64 3.96 -10.37
CA ALA A 380 1.69 2.75 -11.17
C ALA A 380 0.73 2.86 -12.36
N ILE A 381 1.25 2.65 -13.58
CA ILE A 381 0.43 2.75 -14.79
C ILE A 381 -0.53 1.57 -14.86
N SER A 382 -1.82 1.85 -15.00
CA SER A 382 -2.87 0.85 -15.14
C SER A 382 -3.30 0.69 -16.60
N VAL A 383 -2.84 -0.37 -17.27
CA VAL A 383 -3.24 -0.68 -18.65
C VAL A 383 -4.77 -0.82 -18.80
N PRO A 384 -5.50 -1.51 -17.89
CA PRO A 384 -6.96 -1.55 -17.95
C PRO A 384 -7.62 -0.17 -17.88
N ALA A 385 -7.08 0.75 -17.06
CA ALA A 385 -7.60 2.12 -16.98
C ALA A 385 -7.37 2.90 -18.28
N ILE A 386 -6.25 2.73 -18.95
CA ILE A 386 -5.97 3.35 -20.25
C ILE A 386 -7.00 2.89 -21.29
N ILE A 387 -7.18 1.57 -21.44
CA ILE A 387 -8.13 1.00 -22.40
C ILE A 387 -9.56 1.46 -22.07
N GLY A 388 -9.95 1.38 -20.79
CA GLY A 388 -11.26 1.83 -20.30
C GLY A 388 -11.52 3.30 -20.60
N SER A 389 -10.53 4.17 -20.41
CA SER A 389 -10.66 5.61 -20.68
C SER A 389 -10.85 5.92 -22.16
N VAL A 390 -10.12 5.23 -23.06
CA VAL A 390 -10.29 5.41 -24.50
C VAL A 390 -11.66 4.90 -24.98
N VAL A 391 -12.10 3.74 -24.50
CA VAL A 391 -13.44 3.22 -24.81
C VAL A 391 -14.51 4.17 -24.27
N PHE A 392 -14.35 4.68 -23.07
CA PHE A 392 -15.29 5.60 -22.47
C PHE A 392 -15.36 6.93 -23.23
N SER A 393 -14.23 7.46 -23.72
CA SER A 393 -14.23 8.67 -24.56
C SER A 393 -15.00 8.47 -25.88
N MET A 394 -14.88 7.30 -26.47
CA MET A 394 -15.65 6.96 -27.68
C MET A 394 -17.14 6.89 -27.39
N LEU A 395 -17.53 6.30 -26.26
CA LEU A 395 -18.95 6.27 -25.82
C LEU A 395 -19.50 7.67 -25.59
N ILE A 396 -18.75 8.57 -24.97
CA ILE A 396 -19.13 9.98 -24.82
C ILE A 396 -19.35 10.63 -26.18
N GLY A 397 -18.47 10.41 -27.14
CA GLY A 397 -18.64 10.90 -28.52
C GLY A 397 -19.91 10.39 -29.20
N LEU A 398 -20.24 9.12 -29.01
CA LEU A 398 -21.47 8.53 -29.53
C LEU A 398 -22.72 9.13 -28.86
N ILE A 399 -22.74 9.24 -27.52
CA ILE A 399 -23.90 9.74 -26.77
C ILE A 399 -24.15 11.22 -27.10
N PHE A 400 -23.15 12.08 -26.98
CA PHE A 400 -23.30 13.52 -27.20
C PHE A 400 -23.32 13.90 -28.69
N GLY A 401 -22.77 13.06 -29.57
CA GLY A 401 -22.87 13.19 -31.01
C GLY A 401 -24.22 12.75 -31.58
N LEU A 402 -25.02 11.95 -30.83
CA LEU A 402 -26.27 11.40 -31.35
C LEU A 402 -27.30 12.48 -31.67
N LEU A 403 -27.51 13.42 -30.76
CA LEU A 403 -28.53 14.48 -30.93
C LEU A 403 -28.23 15.39 -32.12
N PRO A 404 -27.02 15.94 -32.33
CA PRO A 404 -26.67 16.69 -33.53
C PRO A 404 -26.79 15.85 -34.82
N SER A 405 -26.37 14.59 -34.76
CA SER A 405 -26.42 13.68 -35.91
C SER A 405 -27.85 13.39 -36.36
N VAL A 406 -28.78 13.19 -35.42
CA VAL A 406 -30.21 13.02 -35.67
C VAL A 406 -30.79 14.29 -36.26
N LYS A 407 -30.42 15.46 -35.76
CA LYS A 407 -30.87 16.77 -36.27
C LYS A 407 -30.41 16.93 -37.74
N ALA A 408 -29.15 16.65 -38.05
CA ALA A 408 -28.60 16.67 -39.41
C ALA A 408 -29.36 15.70 -40.33
N ALA A 409 -29.56 14.45 -39.86
CA ALA A 409 -30.27 13.43 -40.65
C ALA A 409 -31.73 13.75 -40.95
N ASN A 410 -32.39 14.59 -40.14
CA ASN A 410 -33.80 14.96 -40.30
C ASN A 410 -34.01 16.31 -41.03
N LEU A 411 -32.97 17.04 -41.44
CA LEU A 411 -33.10 18.27 -42.21
C LEU A 411 -33.89 18.02 -43.50
N ASN A 412 -34.81 18.94 -43.81
CA ASN A 412 -35.54 18.91 -45.08
C ASN A 412 -34.64 19.45 -46.21
N PRO A 413 -34.43 18.69 -47.32
CA PRO A 413 -33.56 19.13 -48.41
C PRO A 413 -33.93 20.50 -49.01
N ILE A 414 -35.21 20.77 -49.09
CA ILE A 414 -35.73 22.04 -49.68
C ILE A 414 -35.37 23.23 -48.80
N ASP A 415 -35.62 23.10 -47.52
CA ASP A 415 -35.32 24.17 -46.55
C ASP A 415 -33.80 24.35 -46.36
N ALA A 416 -33.04 23.27 -46.43
CA ALA A 416 -31.59 23.26 -46.31
C ALA A 416 -30.89 23.93 -47.49
N LEU A 417 -31.41 23.82 -48.68
CA LEU A 417 -30.87 24.48 -49.89
C LEU A 417 -31.30 25.94 -50.01
N ARG A 418 -32.36 26.34 -49.29
CA ARG A 418 -32.88 27.72 -49.30
C ARG A 418 -32.24 28.60 -48.21
N SER A 419 -31.61 27.97 -47.21
CA SER A 419 -30.86 28.69 -46.16
C SER A 419 -29.52 29.15 -46.72
N GLU A 420 -29.39 30.40 -47.07
CA GLU A 420 -28.10 31.06 -47.26
C GLU A 420 -27.50 31.50 -45.93
#